data_3c8e9762cfe434a8b0940e10d8b9a317
#
_entry.id   3c8e9762cfe434a8b0940e10d8b9a317
#
_cell.length_a   1.000
_cell.length_b   1.000
_cell.length_c   1.000
_cell.angle_alpha   90.00
_cell.angle_beta   90.00
_cell.angle_gamma   90.00
#
_symmetry.space_group_name_H-M   'P 1'
#
loop_
_entity.id
_entity.type
_entity.pdbx_description
1 polymer ?
#
loop_
_entity_poly.entity_id
_entity_poly.type
_entity_poly.pdbx_seq_one_letter_code
_entity_poly.pdbx_strand_id
1 'polypeptide(L)'
;MGRFFTDAMHDQFGSWLLGYTATGGPDTGLLAAVGAAVGEGDGDAYYAAWMEAGDRLLAEAEATTHRESRCRLSLWAAVCYVTSYHPLYGKPVDPRLTAAFRKQIAAFDAGLALLPTR
;
A
#
# COMPACT_ATOMS: atom_id res chain seq x y z
N MET A 1 22.38 -4.63 -0.82
CA MET A 1 21.76 -4.07 0.39
C MET A 1 20.66 -3.08 0.01
N GLY A 2 19.48 -3.25 0.56
CA GLY A 2 18.35 -2.40 0.25
C GLY A 2 18.39 -1.09 1.03
N ARG A 3 17.68 -0.06 0.53
CA ARG A 3 17.53 1.21 1.22
C ARG A 3 16.49 1.13 2.33
N PHE A 4 15.34 0.49 2.05
CA PHE A 4 14.23 0.35 2.99
C PHE A 4 13.98 -1.08 3.39
N PHE A 5 14.27 -2.03 2.50
CA PHE A 5 14.06 -3.45 2.72
C PHE A 5 15.37 -4.20 2.60
N THR A 6 15.54 -5.21 3.44
CA THR A 6 16.73 -6.06 3.40
C THR A 6 16.79 -6.86 2.10
N ASP A 7 15.67 -7.39 1.65
CA ASP A 7 15.58 -8.12 0.38
C ASP A 7 15.60 -7.17 -0.80
N ALA A 8 16.46 -7.44 -1.78
CA ALA A 8 16.64 -6.55 -2.92
C ALA A 8 15.36 -6.42 -3.78
N MET A 9 14.61 -7.52 -3.96
CA MET A 9 13.38 -7.48 -4.72
C MET A 9 12.31 -6.68 -4.00
N HIS A 10 12.18 -6.87 -2.68
CA HIS A 10 11.25 -6.09 -1.86
C HIS A 10 11.60 -4.61 -1.92
N ASP A 11 12.88 -4.28 -1.87
CA ASP A 11 13.33 -2.89 -1.94
C ASP A 11 12.97 -2.26 -3.28
N GLN A 12 13.15 -2.98 -4.37
CA GLN A 12 12.79 -2.50 -5.69
C GLN A 12 11.29 -2.26 -5.81
N PHE A 13 10.46 -3.26 -5.49
CA PHE A 13 9.01 -3.13 -5.59
C PHE A 13 8.45 -2.09 -4.61
N GLY A 14 8.93 -2.13 -3.37
CA GLY A 14 8.46 -1.19 -2.34
C GLY A 14 8.82 0.24 -2.68
N SER A 15 10.00 0.47 -3.24
CA SER A 15 10.48 1.81 -3.59
C SER A 15 9.68 2.46 -4.72
N TRP A 16 8.97 1.69 -5.52
CA TRP A 16 8.09 2.25 -6.57
C TRP A 16 7.04 3.19 -5.99
N LEU A 17 6.67 2.97 -4.73
CA LEU A 17 5.74 3.84 -4.02
C LEU A 17 6.19 5.30 -4.02
N LEU A 18 7.50 5.56 -4.02
CA LEU A 18 8.04 6.91 -4.03
C LEU A 18 7.63 7.70 -5.28
N GLY A 19 7.29 7.02 -6.36
CA GLY A 19 6.79 7.66 -7.57
C GLY A 19 5.46 8.37 -7.38
N TYR A 20 4.71 8.03 -6.35
CA TYR A 20 3.42 8.65 -6.07
C TYR A 20 3.52 9.84 -5.11
N THR A 21 4.68 10.06 -4.49
CA THR A 21 4.85 11.12 -3.47
C THR A 21 4.54 12.50 -4.05
N ALA A 22 4.99 12.78 -5.27
CA ALA A 22 4.80 14.07 -5.91
C ALA A 22 3.33 14.37 -6.22
N THR A 23 2.48 13.35 -6.27
CA THR A 23 1.05 13.50 -6.55
C THR A 23 0.18 13.28 -5.31
N GLY A 24 0.79 13.41 -4.11
CA GLY A 24 0.08 13.26 -2.85
C GLY A 24 -0.01 11.84 -2.33
N GLY A 25 0.79 10.94 -2.90
CA GLY A 25 0.84 9.54 -2.44
C GLY A 25 1.65 9.37 -1.15
N PRO A 26 1.77 8.12 -0.68
CA PRO A 26 2.52 7.82 0.54
C PRO A 26 3.97 8.25 0.45
N ASP A 27 4.55 8.56 1.59
CA ASP A 27 5.89 9.13 1.69
C ASP A 27 6.93 8.11 2.18
N THR A 28 8.17 8.59 2.34
CA THR A 28 9.28 7.77 2.81
C THR A 28 9.08 7.26 4.22
N GLY A 29 8.33 7.99 5.07
CA GLY A 29 8.05 7.56 6.44
C GLY A 29 7.26 6.26 6.48
N LEU A 30 6.21 6.16 5.67
CA LEU A 30 5.42 4.95 5.57
C LEU A 30 6.28 3.80 5.01
N LEU A 31 7.05 4.07 3.96
CA LEU A 31 7.90 3.08 3.33
C LEU A 31 8.94 2.54 4.32
N ALA A 32 9.56 3.42 5.10
CA ALA A 32 10.54 3.02 6.11
C ALA A 32 9.90 2.16 7.21
N ALA A 33 8.68 2.52 7.64
CA ALA A 33 7.96 1.78 8.67
C ALA A 33 7.62 0.36 8.20
N VAL A 34 7.14 0.22 6.96
CA VAL A 34 6.83 -1.09 6.41
C VAL A 34 8.11 -1.91 6.23
N GLY A 35 9.19 -1.29 5.74
CA GLY A 35 10.47 -1.97 5.60
C GLY A 35 10.99 -2.49 6.93
N ALA A 36 10.86 -1.71 8.00
CA ALA A 36 11.25 -2.14 9.33
C ALA A 36 10.40 -3.31 9.82
N ALA A 37 9.10 -3.29 9.53
CA ALA A 37 8.20 -4.38 9.93
C ALA A 37 8.54 -5.69 9.21
N VAL A 38 8.93 -5.63 7.94
CA VAL A 38 9.35 -6.82 7.18
C VAL A 38 10.70 -7.34 7.68
N GLY A 39 11.64 -6.44 7.91
CA GLY A 39 12.99 -6.79 8.35
C GLY A 39 13.63 -7.80 7.39
N GLU A 40 14.07 -8.95 7.92
CA GLU A 40 14.64 -10.03 7.13
C GLU A 40 13.59 -11.06 6.69
N GLY A 41 12.32 -10.73 6.82
CA GLY A 41 11.22 -11.62 6.46
C GLY A 41 11.14 -11.87 4.96
N ASP A 42 10.42 -12.92 4.61
CA ASP A 42 10.24 -13.39 3.24
C ASP A 42 9.06 -12.68 2.53
N GLY A 43 8.65 -13.25 1.40
CA GLY A 43 7.53 -12.71 0.61
C GLY A 43 6.20 -12.70 1.37
N ASP A 44 5.99 -13.67 2.27
CA ASP A 44 4.78 -13.68 3.09
C ASP A 44 4.79 -12.52 4.08
N ALA A 45 5.95 -12.24 4.68
CA ALA A 45 6.11 -11.11 5.59
C ALA A 45 5.92 -9.78 4.86
N TYR A 46 6.45 -9.66 3.64
CA TYR A 46 6.29 -8.48 2.81
C TYR A 46 4.81 -8.22 2.50
N TYR A 47 4.11 -9.25 2.04
CA TYR A 47 2.69 -9.15 1.74
C TYR A 47 1.89 -8.74 2.98
N ALA A 48 2.11 -9.43 4.10
CA ALA A 48 1.38 -9.16 5.34
C ALA A 48 1.61 -7.75 5.85
N ALA A 49 2.83 -7.25 5.78
CA ALA A 49 3.16 -5.90 6.25
C ALA A 49 2.46 -4.81 5.43
N TRP A 50 2.44 -4.96 4.10
CA TRP A 50 1.75 -4.00 3.25
C TRP A 50 0.24 -4.06 3.41
N MET A 51 -0.32 -5.26 3.55
CA MET A 51 -1.76 -5.42 3.78
C MET A 51 -2.17 -4.78 5.11
N GLU A 52 -1.38 -4.98 6.16
CA GLU A 52 -1.65 -4.38 7.45
C GLU A 52 -1.57 -2.85 7.39
N ALA A 53 -0.56 -2.32 6.70
CA ALA A 53 -0.42 -0.88 6.52
C ALA A 53 -1.64 -0.30 5.80
N GLY A 54 -2.11 -0.96 4.73
CA GLY A 54 -3.30 -0.54 4.00
C GLY A 54 -4.54 -0.59 4.88
N ASP A 55 -4.72 -1.67 5.62
CA ASP A 55 -5.88 -1.83 6.52
C ASP A 55 -5.89 -0.75 7.60
N ARG A 56 -4.72 -0.39 8.13
CA ARG A 56 -4.59 0.65 9.16
C ARG A 56 -4.94 2.02 8.59
N LEU A 57 -4.44 2.34 7.40
CA LEU A 57 -4.74 3.62 6.75
C LEU A 57 -6.23 3.75 6.43
N LEU A 58 -6.85 2.66 5.99
CA LEU A 58 -8.28 2.67 5.69
C LEU A 58 -9.11 2.84 6.95
N ALA A 59 -8.71 2.21 8.06
CA ALA A 59 -9.37 2.40 9.35
C ALA A 59 -9.25 3.84 9.84
N GLU A 60 -8.10 4.47 9.65
CA GLU A 60 -7.91 5.89 9.96
C GLU A 60 -8.81 6.76 9.09
N ALA A 61 -8.94 6.42 7.80
CA ALA A 61 -9.83 7.15 6.90
C ALA A 61 -11.27 7.11 7.39
N GLU A 62 -11.72 5.94 7.84
CA GLU A 62 -13.09 5.77 8.35
C GLU A 62 -13.31 6.48 9.67
N ALA A 63 -12.26 6.63 10.47
CA ALA A 63 -12.33 7.27 11.78
C ALA A 63 -12.29 8.80 11.71
N THR A 64 -11.79 9.39 10.63
CA THR A 64 -11.73 10.84 10.50
C THR A 64 -12.98 11.38 9.81
N THR A 65 -13.42 12.56 10.25
CA THR A 65 -14.54 13.26 9.61
C THR A 65 -14.08 14.24 8.54
N HIS A 66 -12.78 14.48 8.46
CA HIS A 66 -12.22 15.46 7.54
C HIS A 66 -12.12 14.86 6.12
N ARG A 67 -12.89 15.43 5.19
CA ARG A 67 -13.06 14.88 3.84
C ARG A 67 -11.72 14.68 3.09
N GLU A 68 -10.86 15.70 3.11
CA GLU A 68 -9.58 15.61 2.38
C GLU A 68 -8.68 14.55 2.99
N SER A 69 -8.67 14.42 4.31
CA SER A 69 -7.89 13.40 4.98
C SER A 69 -8.41 12.00 4.65
N ARG A 70 -9.73 11.84 4.64
CA ARG A 70 -10.34 10.56 4.26
C ARG A 70 -9.97 10.16 2.84
N CYS A 71 -10.03 11.12 1.92
CA CYS A 71 -9.65 10.90 0.53
C CYS A 71 -8.19 10.43 0.43
N ARG A 72 -7.28 11.19 1.03
CA ARG A 72 -5.86 10.89 0.96
C ARG A 72 -5.52 9.55 1.59
N LEU A 73 -6.06 9.27 2.79
CA LEU A 73 -5.78 8.01 3.48
C LEU A 73 -6.32 6.81 2.69
N SER A 74 -7.48 6.95 2.06
CA SER A 74 -8.06 5.89 1.24
C SER A 74 -7.18 5.60 0.02
N LEU A 75 -6.68 6.65 -0.65
CA LEU A 75 -5.80 6.48 -1.81
C LEU A 75 -4.44 5.90 -1.40
N TRP A 76 -3.92 6.29 -0.23
CA TRP A 76 -2.69 5.71 0.30
C TRP A 76 -2.87 4.22 0.61
N ALA A 77 -4.05 3.85 1.16
CA ALA A 77 -4.36 2.45 1.41
C ALA A 77 -4.34 1.64 0.10
N ALA A 78 -4.92 2.19 -0.96
CA ALA A 78 -4.91 1.54 -2.26
C ALA A 78 -3.48 1.29 -2.75
N VAL A 79 -2.57 2.25 -2.57
CA VAL A 79 -1.16 2.09 -2.95
C VAL A 79 -0.49 0.98 -2.14
N CYS A 80 -0.79 0.87 -0.84
CA CYS A 80 -0.26 -0.21 -0.02
C CYS A 80 -0.72 -1.57 -0.54
N TYR A 81 -2.00 -1.70 -0.88
CA TYR A 81 -2.54 -2.96 -1.39
C TYR A 81 -1.90 -3.36 -2.72
N VAL A 82 -1.73 -2.42 -3.65
CA VAL A 82 -1.08 -2.77 -4.93
C VAL A 82 0.38 -3.15 -4.73
N THR A 83 1.08 -2.50 -3.81
CA THR A 83 2.48 -2.79 -3.54
C THR A 83 2.64 -4.19 -2.93
N SER A 84 1.67 -4.63 -2.13
CA SER A 84 1.74 -5.94 -1.45
C SER A 84 1.83 -7.11 -2.42
N TYR A 85 1.20 -7.02 -3.58
CA TYR A 85 1.10 -8.18 -4.47
C TYR A 85 2.07 -8.17 -5.64
N HIS A 86 2.92 -7.15 -5.79
CA HIS A 86 3.87 -7.12 -6.89
C HIS A 86 4.72 -8.39 -6.98
N PRO A 87 5.23 -8.97 -5.88
CA PRO A 87 6.00 -10.20 -5.97
C PRO A 87 5.18 -11.46 -6.22
N LEU A 88 3.84 -11.35 -6.25
CA LEU A 88 2.96 -12.52 -6.33
C LEU A 88 2.50 -12.86 -7.75
N TYR A 89 3.02 -12.18 -8.76
CA TYR A 89 2.66 -12.46 -10.14
C TYR A 89 3.11 -13.87 -10.54
N GLY A 90 2.24 -14.59 -11.22
CA GLY A 90 2.57 -15.92 -11.68
C GLY A 90 1.34 -16.69 -12.15
N LYS A 91 1.57 -17.96 -12.50
CA LYS A 91 0.53 -18.90 -12.92
C LYS A 91 0.69 -20.18 -12.10
N PRO A 92 -0.38 -20.68 -11.49
CA PRO A 92 -1.72 -20.07 -11.41
C PRO A 92 -1.70 -18.80 -10.58
N VAL A 93 -2.75 -17.99 -10.66
CA VAL A 93 -2.86 -16.73 -9.92
C VAL A 93 -2.91 -17.04 -8.42
N ASP A 94 -2.06 -16.36 -7.67
CA ASP A 94 -2.05 -16.50 -6.20
C ASP A 94 -3.33 -15.88 -5.63
N PRO A 95 -4.09 -16.61 -4.78
CA PRO A 95 -5.32 -16.06 -4.19
C PRO A 95 -5.09 -14.77 -3.39
N ARG A 96 -3.88 -14.57 -2.83
CA ARG A 96 -3.54 -13.35 -2.11
C ARG A 96 -3.52 -12.14 -3.03
N LEU A 97 -3.09 -12.33 -4.27
CA LEU A 97 -3.10 -11.25 -5.27
C LEU A 97 -4.54 -10.81 -5.52
N THR A 98 -5.46 -11.75 -5.71
CA THR A 98 -6.87 -11.43 -5.95
C THR A 98 -7.47 -10.71 -4.75
N ALA A 99 -7.19 -11.17 -3.55
CA ALA A 99 -7.69 -10.53 -2.32
C ALA A 99 -7.18 -9.10 -2.19
N ALA A 100 -5.89 -8.88 -2.41
CA ALA A 100 -5.28 -7.55 -2.33
C ALA A 100 -5.82 -6.63 -3.43
N PHE A 101 -6.00 -7.15 -4.63
CA PHE A 101 -6.55 -6.39 -5.75
C PHE A 101 -7.96 -5.89 -5.44
N ARG A 102 -8.80 -6.73 -4.85
CA ARG A 102 -10.16 -6.33 -4.47
C ARG A 102 -10.13 -5.21 -3.42
N LYS A 103 -9.24 -5.31 -2.44
CA LYS A 103 -9.09 -4.26 -1.43
C LYS A 103 -8.56 -2.97 -2.06
N GLN A 104 -7.63 -3.09 -2.99
CA GLN A 104 -7.10 -1.94 -3.73
C GLN A 104 -8.22 -1.20 -4.45
N ILE A 105 -9.06 -1.91 -5.18
CA ILE A 105 -10.17 -1.30 -5.91
C ILE A 105 -11.15 -0.62 -4.96
N ALA A 106 -11.52 -1.29 -3.86
CA ALA A 106 -12.45 -0.72 -2.89
C ALA A 106 -11.90 0.56 -2.25
N ALA A 107 -10.63 0.56 -1.86
CA ALA A 107 -9.99 1.73 -1.27
C ALA A 107 -9.87 2.87 -2.28
N PHE A 108 -9.49 2.55 -3.51
CA PHE A 108 -9.36 3.53 -4.58
C PHE A 108 -10.71 4.18 -4.89
N ASP A 109 -11.75 3.37 -5.03
CA ASP A 109 -13.11 3.89 -5.28
C ASP A 109 -13.59 4.78 -4.14
N ALA A 110 -13.32 4.38 -2.89
CA ALA A 110 -13.66 5.18 -1.73
C ALA A 110 -12.98 6.55 -1.75
N GLY A 111 -11.70 6.56 -2.14
CA GLY A 111 -10.94 7.80 -2.26
C GLY A 111 -11.47 8.68 -3.39
N LEU A 112 -11.70 8.11 -4.56
CA LEU A 112 -12.20 8.85 -5.72
C LEU A 112 -13.56 9.48 -5.46
N ALA A 113 -14.42 8.80 -4.71
CA ALA A 113 -15.76 9.31 -4.36
C ALA A 113 -15.68 10.59 -3.54
N LEU A 114 -14.55 10.84 -2.88
CA LEU A 114 -14.35 12.00 -2.02
C LEU A 114 -13.64 13.16 -2.73
N LEU A 115 -13.23 12.97 -3.98
CA LEU A 115 -12.60 14.05 -4.74
C LEU A 115 -13.65 15.11 -5.10
N PRO A 116 -13.23 16.39 -5.16
CA PRO A 116 -14.14 17.45 -5.57
C PRO A 116 -14.66 17.19 -6.98
N THR A 117 -15.96 17.37 -7.18
CA THR A 117 -16.56 17.33 -8.52
C THR A 117 -16.49 18.71 -9.15
N ARG A 118 -16.42 18.74 -10.47
CA ARG A 118 -16.37 19.97 -11.23
C ARG A 118 -17.64 20.20 -12.00
#